data_1261ab0bc96bf6bdbcbcaf72071b0c06
#
_entry.id   1261ab0bc96bf6bdbcbcaf72071b0c06
#
_cell.length_a   1.000
_cell.length_b   1.000
_cell.length_c   1.000
_cell.angle_alpha   90.00
_cell.angle_beta   90.00
_cell.angle_gamma   90.00
#
_symmetry.space_group_name_H-M   'P 1'
#
loop_
_entity.id
_entity.type
_entity.pdbx_description
1 polymer ?
#
loop_
_entity_poly.entity_id
_entity_poly.type
_entity_poly.pdbx_seq_one_letter_code
_entity_poly.pdbx_strand_id
1 'polypeptide(L)'
;EQATHFAVNILSGTQIELSNKFSRRNIDKFADTNFQLGAGRAPILENCSAVFECERYQVIEGGDHWIIIGKVVRFHDQGRSPLVYHQGAYSCVMPHPSLQVKQTEQSGVDQTHYGHLYNNVCYLMSRAFKAYQTDYIPKQMASGFRTSESRLLLVLASGTASSKEDLPRDIAMPMQEVERSAEILKFEG
;
A
#
# COMPACT_ATOMS: atom_id res chain seq x y z
N GLU A 1 -29.13 3.62 -0.34
CA GLU A 1 -29.82 2.29 -0.30
C GLU A 1 -30.64 1.98 -1.55
N GLN A 2 -30.97 2.98 -2.39
CA GLN A 2 -31.83 2.78 -3.58
C GLN A 2 -31.05 2.62 -4.90
N ALA A 3 -29.73 2.84 -4.91
CA ALA A 3 -28.96 2.75 -6.14
C ALA A 3 -28.93 1.31 -6.69
N THR A 4 -29.24 1.18 -7.98
CA THR A 4 -29.21 -0.11 -8.70
C THR A 4 -27.79 -0.49 -9.15
N HIS A 5 -26.88 0.48 -9.18
CA HIS A 5 -25.48 0.32 -9.59
C HIS A 5 -24.56 0.99 -8.61
N PHE A 6 -23.32 0.53 -8.57
CA PHE A 6 -22.22 1.16 -7.82
C PHE A 6 -20.90 0.92 -8.53
N ALA A 7 -19.88 1.72 -8.18
CA ALA A 7 -18.52 1.53 -8.68
C ALA A 7 -17.55 1.28 -7.52
N VAL A 8 -16.67 0.30 -7.71
CA VAL A 8 -15.53 0.08 -6.84
C VAL A 8 -14.31 0.70 -7.52
N ASN A 9 -13.81 1.78 -6.95
CA ASN A 9 -12.64 2.50 -7.44
C ASN A 9 -11.42 2.10 -6.62
N ILE A 10 -10.48 1.39 -7.24
CA ILE A 10 -9.20 1.03 -6.61
C ILE A 10 -8.25 2.20 -6.81
N LEU A 11 -7.97 2.94 -5.76
CA LEU A 11 -7.10 4.11 -5.82
C LEU A 11 -5.67 3.73 -6.24
N SER A 12 -5.02 4.61 -6.99
CA SER A 12 -3.60 4.47 -7.31
C SER A 12 -2.71 5.00 -6.17
N GLY A 13 -1.46 4.57 -6.15
CA GLY A 13 -0.48 4.95 -5.12
C GLY A 13 -0.24 6.46 -4.97
N THR A 14 -0.64 7.26 -5.96
CA THR A 14 -0.55 8.73 -5.93
C THR A 14 -1.77 9.41 -5.31
N GLN A 15 -2.82 8.65 -4.95
CA GLN A 15 -4.12 9.19 -4.50
C GLN A 15 -4.31 9.15 -2.97
N ILE A 16 -3.25 9.33 -2.19
CA ILE A 16 -3.30 9.35 -0.72
C ILE A 16 -4.24 10.44 -0.20
N GLU A 17 -4.17 11.64 -0.78
CA GLU A 17 -5.03 12.77 -0.37
C GLU A 17 -6.50 12.47 -0.63
N LEU A 18 -6.80 11.84 -1.75
CA LEU A 18 -8.16 11.41 -2.09
C LEU A 18 -8.67 10.36 -1.08
N SER A 19 -7.85 9.37 -0.73
CA SER A 19 -8.17 8.40 0.31
C SER A 19 -8.47 9.07 1.65
N ASN A 20 -7.62 10.01 2.07
CA ASN A 20 -7.82 10.78 3.29
C ASN A 20 -9.10 11.63 3.24
N LYS A 21 -9.43 12.21 2.09
CA LYS A 21 -10.67 12.97 1.89
C LYS A 21 -11.90 12.06 2.06
N PHE A 22 -11.89 10.89 1.42
CA PHE A 22 -13.02 9.96 1.46
C PHE A 22 -13.21 9.27 2.82
N SER A 23 -12.17 9.18 3.65
CA SER A 23 -12.26 8.63 5.01
C SER A 23 -12.91 9.60 6.02
N ARG A 24 -12.90 10.91 5.75
CA ARG A 24 -13.46 11.91 6.68
C ARG A 24 -14.99 11.83 6.72
N ARG A 25 -15.56 12.11 7.88
CA ARG A 25 -17.01 12.25 8.06
C ARG A 25 -17.43 13.70 7.86
N ASN A 26 -18.71 13.92 7.52
CA ASN A 26 -19.37 15.23 7.47
C ASN A 26 -18.74 16.25 6.50
N ILE A 27 -18.18 15.79 5.38
CA ILE A 27 -17.72 16.65 4.28
C ILE A 27 -18.36 16.18 2.97
N ASP A 28 -18.52 17.10 2.01
CA ASP A 28 -18.83 16.72 0.63
C ASP A 28 -17.58 16.10 -0.01
N LYS A 29 -17.61 14.79 -0.17
CA LYS A 29 -16.49 14.02 -0.70
C LYS A 29 -16.27 14.23 -2.20
N PHE A 30 -17.30 14.66 -2.91
CA PHE A 30 -17.25 14.88 -4.35
C PHE A 30 -16.95 16.34 -4.74
N ALA A 31 -17.03 17.29 -3.80
CA ALA A 31 -16.56 18.65 -4.04
C ALA A 31 -15.06 18.60 -4.45
N ASP A 32 -14.71 19.27 -5.53
CA ASP A 32 -13.35 19.34 -6.08
C ASP A 32 -12.71 17.96 -6.35
N THR A 33 -13.55 16.94 -6.61
CA THR A 33 -13.10 15.61 -6.97
C THR A 33 -13.48 15.33 -8.42
N ASN A 34 -12.50 15.02 -9.26
CA ASN A 34 -12.74 14.67 -10.65
C ASN A 34 -13.29 13.26 -10.77
N PHE A 35 -14.46 13.14 -11.39
CA PHE A 35 -15.09 11.86 -11.67
C PHE A 35 -15.96 11.94 -12.92
N GLN A 36 -16.23 10.80 -13.51
CA GLN A 36 -17.19 10.62 -14.60
C GLN A 36 -18.33 9.73 -14.13
N LEU A 37 -19.47 9.81 -14.82
CA LEU A 37 -20.60 8.93 -14.52
C LEU A 37 -20.53 7.68 -15.40
N GLY A 38 -20.42 6.53 -14.78
CA GLY A 38 -20.40 5.21 -15.40
C GLY A 38 -21.79 4.56 -15.47
N ALA A 39 -21.83 3.24 -15.49
CA ALA A 39 -23.05 2.45 -15.51
C ALA A 39 -23.98 2.83 -14.35
N GLY A 40 -25.27 3.02 -14.66
CA GLY A 40 -26.27 3.44 -13.68
C GLY A 40 -25.95 4.76 -12.97
N ARG A 41 -25.15 5.63 -13.58
CA ARG A 41 -24.64 6.91 -13.02
C ARG A 41 -23.75 6.75 -11.79
N ALA A 42 -23.12 5.57 -11.60
CA ALA A 42 -22.12 5.38 -10.54
C ALA A 42 -20.87 6.25 -10.79
N PRO A 43 -20.30 6.91 -9.76
CA PRO A 43 -19.14 7.79 -9.95
C PRO A 43 -17.87 6.94 -10.19
N ILE A 44 -17.18 7.25 -11.28
CA ILE A 44 -15.89 6.69 -11.67
C ILE A 44 -14.83 7.76 -11.41
N LEU A 45 -14.02 7.57 -10.40
CA LEU A 45 -12.94 8.49 -10.03
C LEU A 45 -11.81 8.44 -11.07
N GLU A 46 -11.24 9.58 -11.39
CA GLU A 46 -10.11 9.66 -12.31
C GLU A 46 -8.82 9.13 -11.68
N ASN A 47 -7.90 8.68 -12.51
CA ASN A 47 -6.55 8.24 -12.12
C ASN A 47 -6.49 7.06 -11.14
N CYS A 48 -7.53 6.28 -11.00
CA CYS A 48 -7.53 5.04 -10.22
C CYS A 48 -6.60 3.99 -10.86
N SER A 49 -6.18 3.01 -10.07
CA SER A 49 -5.48 1.81 -10.56
C SER A 49 -6.40 0.94 -11.39
N ALA A 50 -7.57 0.66 -10.85
CA ALA A 50 -8.61 -0.09 -11.54
C ALA A 50 -10.01 0.38 -11.11
N VAL A 51 -11.02 0.10 -11.91
CA VAL A 51 -12.42 0.39 -11.62
C VAL A 51 -13.29 -0.79 -12.00
N PHE A 52 -14.20 -1.18 -11.10
CA PHE A 52 -15.24 -2.15 -11.37
C PHE A 52 -16.59 -1.45 -11.31
N GLU A 53 -17.32 -1.43 -12.43
CA GLU A 53 -18.68 -0.95 -12.48
C GLU A 53 -19.62 -2.14 -12.26
N CYS A 54 -20.48 -2.03 -11.25
CA CYS A 54 -21.29 -3.15 -10.79
C CYS A 54 -22.78 -2.81 -10.81
N GLU A 55 -23.58 -3.77 -11.27
CA GLU A 55 -25.01 -3.83 -10.99
C GLU A 55 -25.21 -4.48 -9.63
N ARG A 56 -26.03 -3.89 -8.77
CA ARG A 56 -26.33 -4.45 -7.45
C ARG A 56 -27.15 -5.73 -7.59
N TYR A 57 -26.54 -6.85 -7.23
CA TYR A 57 -27.19 -8.16 -7.30
C TYR A 57 -27.96 -8.49 -6.01
N GLN A 58 -27.28 -8.34 -4.85
CA GLN A 58 -27.86 -8.66 -3.55
C GLN A 58 -27.28 -7.78 -2.46
N VAL A 59 -28.10 -7.51 -1.44
CA VAL A 59 -27.67 -6.87 -0.18
C VAL A 59 -28.07 -7.77 0.96
N ILE A 60 -27.15 -8.09 1.84
CA ILE A 60 -27.33 -9.00 2.97
C ILE A 60 -26.98 -8.24 4.25
N GLU A 61 -27.81 -8.35 5.26
CA GLU A 61 -27.52 -7.81 6.59
C GLU A 61 -26.44 -8.68 7.27
N GLY A 62 -25.33 -8.05 7.67
CA GLY A 62 -24.19 -8.69 8.32
C GLY A 62 -24.00 -8.28 9.78
N GLY A 63 -25.08 -7.88 10.48
CA GLY A 63 -25.01 -7.40 11.86
C GLY A 63 -24.70 -5.92 11.93
N ASP A 64 -23.45 -5.55 12.20
CA ASP A 64 -22.99 -4.15 12.28
C ASP A 64 -22.61 -3.54 10.92
N HIS A 65 -22.76 -4.32 9.83
CA HIS A 65 -22.42 -3.90 8.46
C HIS A 65 -23.34 -4.56 7.41
N TRP A 66 -23.33 -4.03 6.20
CA TRP A 66 -24.02 -4.57 5.05
C TRP A 66 -23.05 -5.25 4.08
N ILE A 67 -23.39 -6.43 3.62
CA ILE A 67 -22.66 -7.13 2.55
C ILE A 67 -23.37 -6.82 1.24
N ILE A 68 -22.69 -6.13 0.33
CA ILE A 68 -23.22 -5.78 -0.99
C ILE A 68 -22.56 -6.67 -2.04
N ILE A 69 -23.35 -7.45 -2.73
CA ILE A 69 -22.91 -8.30 -3.84
C ILE A 69 -23.27 -7.59 -5.14
N GLY A 70 -22.26 -7.38 -5.99
CA GLY A 70 -22.43 -6.76 -7.30
C GLY A 70 -22.02 -7.68 -8.43
N LYS A 71 -22.78 -7.66 -9.52
CA LYS A 71 -22.38 -8.25 -10.80
C LYS A 71 -21.55 -7.23 -11.55
N VAL A 72 -20.28 -7.54 -11.84
CA VAL A 72 -19.42 -6.68 -12.62
C VAL A 72 -19.95 -6.60 -14.07
N VAL A 73 -20.34 -5.40 -14.50
CA VAL A 73 -20.85 -5.13 -15.85
C VAL A 73 -19.79 -4.47 -16.74
N ARG A 74 -18.79 -3.79 -16.12
CA ARG A 74 -17.65 -3.22 -16.82
C ARG A 74 -16.44 -3.19 -15.89
N PHE A 75 -15.26 -3.36 -16.47
CA PHE A 75 -13.98 -3.33 -15.76
C PHE A 75 -12.96 -2.55 -16.55
N HIS A 76 -12.18 -1.73 -15.85
CA HIS A 76 -11.07 -0.98 -16.39
C HIS A 76 -9.84 -1.16 -15.51
N ASP A 77 -8.73 -1.60 -16.10
CA ASP A 77 -7.41 -1.60 -15.47
C ASP A 77 -6.53 -0.58 -16.20
N GLN A 78 -5.97 0.35 -15.45
CA GLN A 78 -5.12 1.41 -15.99
C GLN A 78 -3.62 1.12 -15.82
N GLY A 79 -3.26 -0.07 -15.36
CA GLY A 79 -1.85 -0.49 -15.16
C GLY A 79 -1.09 0.33 -14.11
N ARG A 80 -1.78 1.07 -13.25
CA ARG A 80 -1.17 1.87 -12.18
C ARG A 80 -1.02 1.02 -10.92
N SER A 81 0.07 1.21 -10.16
CA SER A 81 0.22 0.58 -8.85
C SER A 81 -0.90 1.00 -7.90
N PRO A 82 -1.59 0.07 -7.23
CA PRO A 82 -2.67 0.39 -6.31
C PRO A 82 -2.14 1.04 -5.03
N LEU A 83 -2.98 1.88 -4.42
CA LEU A 83 -2.76 2.36 -3.05
C LEU A 83 -3.10 1.24 -2.07
N VAL A 84 -2.14 0.89 -1.24
CA VAL A 84 -2.32 -0.12 -0.19
C VAL A 84 -2.32 0.55 1.18
N TYR A 85 -3.17 0.06 2.08
CA TYR A 85 -3.18 0.45 3.48
C TYR A 85 -2.91 -0.78 4.32
N HIS A 86 -1.80 -0.79 5.05
CA HIS A 86 -1.37 -1.92 5.84
C HIS A 86 -0.80 -1.46 7.19
N GLN A 87 -1.26 -2.06 8.28
CA GLN A 87 -0.80 -1.77 9.65
C GLN A 87 -0.80 -0.27 10.01
N GLY A 88 -1.87 0.44 9.64
CA GLY A 88 -2.01 1.85 9.98
C GLY A 88 -1.29 2.83 9.05
N ALA A 89 -0.60 2.36 7.99
CA ALA A 89 0.17 3.19 7.08
C ALA A 89 -0.15 2.91 5.61
N TYR A 90 -0.03 3.96 4.78
CA TYR A 90 -0.03 3.77 3.34
C TYR A 90 1.26 3.09 2.89
N SER A 91 1.11 2.14 1.97
CA SER A 91 2.18 1.26 1.51
C SER A 91 2.18 1.15 -0.01
N CYS A 92 3.31 0.71 -0.57
CA CYS A 92 3.44 0.41 -1.98
C CYS A 92 3.41 -1.10 -2.20
N VAL A 93 2.85 -1.53 -3.34
CA VAL A 93 2.97 -2.91 -3.80
C VAL A 93 4.31 -3.10 -4.49
N MET A 94 5.03 -4.12 -4.09
CA MET A 94 6.25 -4.54 -4.77
C MET A 94 6.16 -6.01 -5.15
N PRO A 95 6.75 -6.42 -6.29
CA PRO A 95 6.80 -7.82 -6.66
C PRO A 95 7.44 -8.67 -5.57
N HIS A 96 6.82 -9.81 -5.25
CA HIS A 96 7.39 -10.74 -4.27
C HIS A 96 8.75 -11.26 -4.78
N PRO A 97 9.79 -11.33 -3.94
CA PRO A 97 11.14 -11.75 -4.36
C PRO A 97 11.18 -13.13 -5.02
N SER A 98 10.29 -14.05 -4.61
CA SER A 98 10.17 -15.40 -5.19
C SER A 98 9.46 -15.43 -6.57
N LEU A 99 8.79 -14.35 -6.95
CA LEU A 99 8.26 -14.22 -8.29
C LEU A 99 9.40 -13.81 -9.21
N GLN A 100 10.10 -14.80 -9.75
CA GLN A 100 10.92 -14.58 -10.93
C GLN A 100 9.97 -14.08 -12.01
N VAL A 101 10.05 -12.80 -12.33
CA VAL A 101 9.53 -12.30 -13.59
C VAL A 101 10.23 -13.17 -14.63
N LYS A 102 9.49 -14.07 -15.29
CA LYS A 102 9.97 -14.70 -16.51
C LYS A 102 10.27 -13.53 -17.45
N GLN A 103 11.52 -13.11 -17.48
CA GLN A 103 12.00 -12.28 -18.55
C GLN A 103 11.74 -13.12 -19.78
N THR A 104 10.75 -12.71 -20.55
CA THR A 104 10.59 -13.19 -21.91
C THR A 104 11.94 -12.90 -22.53
N GLU A 105 12.66 -13.96 -22.89
CA GLU A 105 13.90 -13.89 -23.65
C GLU A 105 13.58 -13.23 -24.99
N GLN A 106 13.53 -11.91 -25.01
CA GLN A 106 13.62 -11.13 -26.22
C GLN A 106 15.06 -10.65 -26.32
N SER A 107 15.79 -11.47 -27.07
CA SER A 107 16.90 -11.09 -27.94
C SER A 107 17.77 -9.90 -27.51
N GLY A 108 19.01 -10.21 -27.09
CA GLY A 108 20.18 -9.42 -27.45
C GLY A 108 20.24 -8.02 -26.90
N VAL A 109 20.02 -7.80 -25.62
CA VAL A 109 20.33 -6.51 -24.97
C VAL A 109 21.79 -6.57 -24.49
N ASP A 110 22.62 -5.82 -25.19
CA ASP A 110 24.02 -5.59 -24.95
C ASP A 110 24.30 -5.24 -23.49
N GLN A 111 25.17 -6.00 -22.82
CA GLN A 111 25.54 -5.82 -21.40
C GLN A 111 26.18 -4.44 -21.10
N THR A 112 26.56 -3.67 -22.11
CA THR A 112 27.13 -2.34 -21.97
C THR A 112 26.15 -1.28 -21.48
N HIS A 113 24.83 -1.50 -21.63
CA HIS A 113 23.79 -0.56 -21.17
C HIS A 113 23.50 -0.63 -19.66
N TYR A 114 23.92 -1.67 -18.97
CA TYR A 114 23.69 -1.82 -17.52
C TYR A 114 24.64 -0.97 -16.64
N GLY A 115 25.75 -0.49 -17.18
CA GLY A 115 26.71 0.34 -16.42
C GLY A 115 26.09 1.62 -15.83
N HIS A 116 25.14 2.22 -16.53
CA HIS A 116 24.44 3.42 -16.04
C HIS A 116 23.45 3.13 -14.90
N LEU A 117 22.94 1.89 -14.80
CA LEU A 117 22.00 1.52 -13.75
C LEU A 117 22.66 1.44 -12.37
N TYR A 118 23.93 1.04 -12.30
CA TYR A 118 24.69 0.98 -11.06
C TYR A 118 24.95 2.36 -10.42
N ASN A 119 24.81 3.43 -11.18
CA ASN A 119 24.87 4.81 -10.69
C ASN A 119 23.48 5.45 -10.53
N ASN A 120 22.42 4.70 -10.79
CA ASN A 120 21.05 5.18 -10.63
C ASN A 120 20.54 4.88 -9.22
N VAL A 121 20.22 5.93 -8.47
CA VAL A 121 19.77 5.84 -7.07
C VAL A 121 18.52 4.97 -6.95
N CYS A 122 17.55 5.12 -7.83
CA CYS A 122 16.32 4.31 -7.81
C CYS A 122 16.61 2.82 -8.02
N TYR A 123 17.53 2.49 -8.92
CA TYR A 123 17.96 1.11 -9.14
C TYR A 123 18.68 0.52 -7.93
N LEU A 124 19.59 1.28 -7.33
CA LEU A 124 20.31 0.86 -6.12
C LEU A 124 19.37 0.69 -4.93
N MET A 125 18.41 1.59 -4.76
CA MET A 125 17.36 1.46 -3.74
C MET A 125 16.50 0.22 -3.97
N SER A 126 16.11 -0.07 -5.20
CA SER A 126 15.34 -1.27 -5.54
C SER A 126 16.12 -2.55 -5.23
N ARG A 127 17.42 -2.57 -5.51
CA ARG A 127 18.31 -3.70 -5.18
C ARG A 127 18.48 -3.85 -3.66
N ALA A 128 18.73 -2.76 -2.95
CA ALA A 128 18.85 -2.77 -1.50
C ALA A 128 17.56 -3.25 -0.83
N PHE A 129 16.42 -2.79 -1.33
CA PHE A 129 15.12 -3.21 -0.84
C PHE A 129 14.86 -4.70 -1.13
N LYS A 130 15.24 -5.19 -2.30
CA LYS A 130 15.16 -6.62 -2.63
C LYS A 130 16.02 -7.46 -1.68
N ALA A 131 17.26 -7.07 -1.43
CA ALA A 131 18.14 -7.76 -0.48
C ALA A 131 17.55 -7.73 0.94
N TYR A 132 17.00 -6.60 1.38
CA TYR A 132 16.29 -6.49 2.65
C TYR A 132 15.14 -7.49 2.75
N GLN A 133 14.31 -7.62 1.71
CA GLN A 133 13.18 -8.56 1.70
C GLN A 133 13.64 -10.03 1.68
N THR A 134 14.69 -10.35 0.92
CA THR A 134 15.13 -11.74 0.76
C THR A 134 15.97 -12.25 1.93
N ASP A 135 16.80 -11.40 2.50
CA ASP A 135 17.79 -11.81 3.48
C ASP A 135 17.44 -11.40 4.91
N TYR A 136 16.85 -10.23 5.09
CA TYR A 136 16.56 -9.66 6.40
C TYR A 136 15.18 -10.08 6.93
N ILE A 137 14.11 -9.92 6.14
CA ILE A 137 12.76 -10.24 6.60
C ILE A 137 12.60 -11.69 7.05
N PRO A 138 13.10 -12.72 6.33
CA PRO A 138 12.98 -14.10 6.79
C PRO A 138 13.69 -14.34 8.14
N LYS A 139 14.86 -13.73 8.35
CA LYS A 139 15.57 -13.81 9.63
C LYS A 139 14.80 -13.13 10.76
N GLN A 140 14.22 -11.98 10.46
CA GLN A 140 13.37 -11.23 11.38
C GLN A 140 12.13 -12.05 11.76
N MET A 141 11.44 -12.65 10.78
CA MET A 141 10.26 -13.50 11.05
C MET A 141 10.64 -14.74 11.89
N ALA A 142 11.82 -15.31 11.66
CA ALA A 142 12.32 -16.42 12.44
C ALA A 142 12.65 -16.04 13.90
N SER A 143 12.95 -14.77 14.17
CA SER A 143 13.19 -14.27 15.54
C SER A 143 11.92 -14.00 16.34
N GLY A 144 10.73 -14.06 15.70
CA GLY A 144 9.45 -13.77 16.33
C GLY A 144 9.08 -12.30 16.44
N PHE A 145 10.00 -11.38 16.12
CA PHE A 145 9.72 -9.94 16.16
C PHE A 145 8.97 -9.45 14.93
N ARG A 146 8.03 -8.52 15.15
CA ARG A 146 7.40 -7.77 14.06
C ARG A 146 8.38 -6.75 13.46
N THR A 147 8.09 -6.29 12.26
CA THR A 147 8.92 -5.29 11.56
C THR A 147 9.07 -3.99 12.36
N SER A 148 8.03 -3.57 13.07
CA SER A 148 8.05 -2.38 13.94
C SER A 148 9.00 -2.54 15.12
N GLU A 149 8.96 -3.67 15.80
CA GLU A 149 9.82 -4.01 16.93
C GLU A 149 11.29 -4.12 16.52
N SER A 150 11.56 -4.80 15.41
CA SER A 150 12.92 -4.93 14.87
C SER A 150 13.52 -3.59 14.44
N ARG A 151 12.72 -2.69 13.84
CA ARG A 151 13.18 -1.33 13.49
C ARG A 151 13.49 -0.51 14.74
N LEU A 152 12.64 -0.59 15.75
CA LEU A 152 12.87 0.09 17.03
C LEU A 152 14.17 -0.40 17.68
N LEU A 153 14.37 -1.70 17.77
CA LEU A 153 15.60 -2.30 18.32
C LEU A 153 16.84 -1.88 17.52
N LEU A 154 16.76 -1.85 16.19
CA LEU A 154 17.87 -1.45 15.33
C LEU A 154 18.30 0.01 15.58
N VAL A 155 17.34 0.92 15.68
CA VAL A 155 17.62 2.35 15.92
C VAL A 155 18.17 2.54 17.34
N LEU A 156 17.61 1.87 18.34
CA LEU A 156 18.12 1.93 19.71
C LEU A 156 19.54 1.34 19.81
N ALA A 157 19.81 0.22 19.15
CA ALA A 157 21.13 -0.40 19.12
C ALA A 157 22.18 0.44 18.39
N SER A 158 21.77 1.22 17.38
CA SER A 158 22.69 2.12 16.65
C SER A 158 23.10 3.36 17.46
N GLY A 159 22.38 3.67 18.55
CA GLY A 159 22.62 4.85 19.36
C GLY A 159 22.35 6.18 18.65
N THR A 160 21.65 6.15 17.51
CA THR A 160 21.40 7.35 16.69
C THR A 160 20.21 8.16 17.18
N ALA A 161 19.29 7.57 17.93
CA ALA A 161 18.14 8.28 18.49
C ALA A 161 18.57 9.12 19.71
N SER A 162 18.41 10.44 19.58
CA SER A 162 18.82 11.40 20.62
C SER A 162 17.72 11.64 21.66
N SER A 163 16.45 11.45 21.27
CA SER A 163 15.28 11.66 22.14
C SER A 163 14.11 10.76 21.74
N LYS A 164 13.11 10.64 22.63
CA LYS A 164 11.86 9.93 22.35
C LYS A 164 11.11 10.57 21.18
N GLU A 165 11.16 11.88 21.08
CA GLU A 165 10.50 12.70 20.06
C GLU A 165 11.10 12.48 18.65
N ASP A 166 12.37 12.12 18.56
CA ASP A 166 13.05 11.84 17.29
C ASP A 166 12.79 10.43 16.75
N LEU A 167 12.43 9.48 17.61
CA LEU A 167 12.22 8.07 17.23
C LEU A 167 11.26 7.89 16.05
N PRO A 168 10.09 8.57 15.98
CA PRO A 168 9.17 8.38 14.85
C PRO A 168 9.79 8.73 13.50
N ARG A 169 10.63 9.76 13.46
CA ARG A 169 11.35 10.18 12.25
C ARG A 169 12.44 9.17 11.88
N ASP A 170 13.23 8.75 12.85
CA ASP A 170 14.42 7.92 12.62
C ASP A 170 14.03 6.48 12.28
N ILE A 171 12.89 5.99 12.81
CA ILE A 171 12.34 4.68 12.51
C ILE A 171 11.41 4.72 11.29
N ALA A 172 10.99 5.90 10.84
CA ALA A 172 9.96 6.11 9.82
C ALA A 172 8.61 5.43 10.17
N MET A 173 8.15 5.63 11.42
CA MET A 173 6.90 5.09 11.95
C MET A 173 6.13 6.16 12.75
N PRO A 174 4.78 6.08 12.79
CA PRO A 174 3.98 6.94 13.67
C PRO A 174 4.31 6.71 15.16
N MET A 175 4.24 7.76 15.98
CA MET A 175 4.52 7.69 17.43
C MET A 175 3.72 6.58 18.13
N GLN A 176 2.44 6.42 17.81
CA GLN A 176 1.58 5.38 18.39
C GLN A 176 2.12 3.96 18.15
N GLU A 177 2.70 3.70 16.98
CA GLU A 177 3.29 2.39 16.67
C GLU A 177 4.64 2.21 17.37
N VAL A 178 5.42 3.29 17.55
CA VAL A 178 6.64 3.28 18.35
C VAL A 178 6.34 2.92 19.81
N GLU A 179 5.34 3.56 20.41
CA GLU A 179 4.93 3.30 21.79
C GLU A 179 4.43 1.87 21.96
N ARG A 180 3.58 1.40 21.05
CA ARG A 180 3.08 0.02 21.07
C ARG A 180 4.21 -1.01 20.95
N SER A 181 5.17 -0.79 20.06
CA SER A 181 6.32 -1.67 19.89
C SER A 181 7.22 -1.68 21.13
N ALA A 182 7.41 -0.52 21.75
CA ALA A 182 8.18 -0.41 22.98
C ALA A 182 7.51 -1.12 24.17
N GLU A 183 6.18 -1.07 24.27
CA GLU A 183 5.44 -1.81 25.28
C GLU A 183 5.60 -3.33 25.11
N ILE A 184 5.47 -3.84 23.89
CA ILE A 184 5.63 -5.26 23.62
C ILE A 184 7.04 -5.73 24.00
N LEU A 185 8.08 -4.99 23.59
CA LEU A 185 9.47 -5.32 23.89
C LEU A 185 9.80 -5.30 25.40
N LYS A 186 9.05 -4.53 26.20
CA LYS A 186 9.19 -4.53 27.67
C LYS A 186 8.63 -5.80 28.33
N PHE A 187 7.64 -6.43 27.70
CA PHE A 187 7.02 -7.65 28.24
C PHE A 187 7.79 -8.92 27.87
N GLU A 188 8.63 -8.89 26.84
CA GLU A 188 9.43 -10.04 26.39
C GLU A 188 10.87 -10.05 26.93
N GLY A 189 11.31 -9.00 27.63
CA GLY A 189 12.62 -8.85 28.25
C GLY A 189 12.52 -8.83 29.77
#